data_9a260aa4d68245ea74e1787a134e0605
#
_entry.id   9a260aa4d68245ea74e1787a134e0605
#
_cell.length_a   1.000
_cell.length_b   1.000
_cell.length_c   1.000
_cell.angle_alpha   90.00
_cell.angle_beta   90.00
_cell.angle_gamma   90.00
#
_symmetry.space_group_name_H-M   'P 1'
#
loop_
_entity.id
_entity.type
_entity.pdbx_description
1 polymer ?
#
loop_
_entity_poly.entity_id
_entity_poly.type
_entity_poly.pdbx_seq_one_letter_code
_entity_poly.pdbx_strand_id
1 'polypeptide(L)'
;MCCRSTENRRKKRGFPWKEKGMKTIGLRTLVEELNLKNLTPDVDMDDVRIATPDINRPALQLTGYYEHFANERVQIIGYVEFSYLQHLEEEVRVKMFEDFVSRKIPCVIFTTNMRPGQEILSLCEKYQVPALGVEKQTSSFMAEIIRWLGVKLAPMISIYGVLVDVFGEGVLIMGESGIGKSEAALELLKRGHRLVSDDVVEISRVSDVTLVGSAPDITRHFIELRGIGIIDVKSLYGVESVKDTQSIDLVIKLEEWDRDKEYDRLGLEEEYIEFLGNKVVCHSLPIRPGRNLAIIVEAAAVNHRQKKMGYNAAQELYKRVQANLVKKREGDR
;
A
#
# COMPACT_ATOMS: atom_id res chain seq x y z
N MET A 1 -20.54 -46.44 28.20
CA MET A 1 -19.46 -46.64 27.22
C MET A 1 -19.28 -45.39 26.41
N CYS A 2 -18.18 -44.70 26.67
CA CYS A 2 -17.92 -43.33 26.23
C CYS A 2 -17.13 -43.36 24.92
N CYS A 3 -17.70 -42.88 23.82
CA CYS A 3 -16.94 -42.55 22.59
C CYS A 3 -16.43 -41.13 22.68
N ARG A 4 -15.13 -40.98 22.87
CA ARG A 4 -14.42 -39.71 22.75
C ARG A 4 -14.12 -39.48 21.27
N SER A 5 -14.77 -38.47 20.68
CA SER A 5 -14.41 -37.90 19.39
C SER A 5 -13.15 -37.01 19.56
N THR A 6 -12.04 -37.45 19.00
CA THR A 6 -10.82 -36.67 18.89
C THR A 6 -10.94 -35.70 17.71
N GLU A 7 -11.33 -34.45 18.01
CA GLU A 7 -11.19 -33.34 17.07
C GLU A 7 -9.70 -33.02 16.86
N ASN A 8 -9.24 -33.39 15.69
CA ASN A 8 -7.89 -33.10 15.22
C ASN A 8 -7.84 -31.65 14.74
N ARG A 9 -7.58 -30.67 15.65
CA ARG A 9 -7.30 -29.28 15.31
C ARG A 9 -5.96 -29.19 14.57
N ARG A 10 -5.99 -29.30 13.25
CA ARG A 10 -4.87 -28.86 12.41
C ARG A 10 -4.65 -27.35 12.65
N LYS A 11 -3.65 -27.03 13.47
CA LYS A 11 -3.10 -25.69 13.60
C LYS A 11 -2.62 -25.24 12.20
N LYS A 12 -3.38 -24.36 11.55
CA LYS A 12 -2.88 -23.59 10.43
C LYS A 12 -1.65 -22.83 10.94
N ARG A 13 -0.46 -23.21 10.48
CA ARG A 13 0.75 -22.42 10.68
C ARG A 13 0.57 -21.13 9.87
N GLY A 14 0.09 -20.07 10.52
CA GLY A 14 0.12 -18.73 9.96
C GLY A 14 1.57 -18.30 9.81
N PHE A 15 1.93 -17.75 8.66
CA PHE A 15 3.22 -17.11 8.46
C PHE A 15 3.33 -15.91 9.40
N PRO A 16 4.47 -15.70 10.07
CA PRO A 16 4.65 -14.60 11.02
C PRO A 16 4.85 -13.28 10.25
N TRP A 17 3.77 -12.52 10.10
CA TRP A 17 3.85 -11.12 9.67
C TRP A 17 4.35 -10.27 10.85
N LYS A 18 5.33 -9.39 10.60
CA LYS A 18 5.63 -8.32 11.54
C LYS A 18 4.86 -7.07 11.09
N GLU A 19 3.76 -6.74 11.78
CA GLU A 19 3.17 -5.42 11.68
C GLU A 19 4.18 -4.39 12.20
N LYS A 20 4.61 -3.46 11.37
CA LYS A 20 5.29 -2.25 11.84
C LYS A 20 4.23 -1.41 12.56
N GLY A 21 4.53 -0.94 13.79
CA GLY A 21 3.63 -0.08 14.58
C GLY A 21 3.11 1.13 13.78
N MET A 22 2.15 1.85 14.35
CA MET A 22 1.51 3.01 13.69
C MET A 22 2.56 3.94 13.07
N LYS A 23 2.52 4.07 11.74
CA LYS A 23 3.48 4.90 10.99
C LYS A 23 3.13 6.37 11.22
N THR A 24 4.13 7.17 11.56
CA THR A 24 3.97 8.62 11.69
C THR A 24 4.93 9.32 10.73
N ILE A 25 4.57 10.53 10.31
CA ILE A 25 5.38 11.36 9.42
C ILE A 25 5.74 12.64 10.14
N GLY A 26 7.00 13.08 10.02
CA GLY A 26 7.44 14.38 10.49
C GLY A 26 6.79 15.51 9.69
N LEU A 27 6.40 16.60 10.35
CA LEU A 27 5.83 17.75 9.69
C LEU A 27 6.79 18.39 8.67
N ARG A 28 8.10 18.36 8.93
CA ARG A 28 9.12 18.86 8.01
C ARG A 28 9.07 18.16 6.65
N THR A 29 8.90 16.83 6.63
CA THR A 29 8.75 16.06 5.38
C THR A 29 7.52 16.51 4.58
N LEU A 30 6.40 16.77 5.27
CA LEU A 30 5.18 17.29 4.62
C LEU A 30 5.42 18.68 4.01
N VAL A 31 6.11 19.57 4.74
CA VAL A 31 6.45 20.92 4.28
C VAL A 31 7.31 20.87 3.02
N GLU A 32 8.35 20.04 3.01
CA GLU A 32 9.29 19.91 1.91
C GLU A 32 8.65 19.28 0.66
N GLU A 33 7.98 18.14 0.82
CA GLU A 33 7.41 17.42 -0.34
C GLU A 33 6.19 18.11 -0.95
N LEU A 34 5.39 18.87 -0.17
CA LEU A 34 4.26 19.64 -0.69
C LEU A 34 4.59 21.10 -0.98
N ASN A 35 5.85 21.52 -0.83
CA ASN A 35 6.34 22.89 -1.05
C ASN A 35 5.52 23.93 -0.27
N LEU A 36 5.31 23.69 1.03
CA LEU A 36 4.59 24.62 1.89
C LEU A 36 5.52 25.74 2.38
N LYS A 37 5.00 26.95 2.43
CA LYS A 37 5.71 28.10 2.98
C LYS A 37 5.56 28.12 4.49
N ASN A 38 6.66 28.15 5.23
CA ASN A 38 6.62 28.36 6.68
C ASN A 38 6.32 29.84 6.98
N LEU A 39 5.24 30.09 7.73
CA LEU A 39 4.81 31.44 8.16
C LEU A 39 5.25 31.77 9.58
N THR A 40 5.68 30.77 10.37
CA THR A 40 6.19 30.89 11.75
C THR A 40 7.56 30.25 11.87
N PRO A 41 8.64 30.88 11.34
CA PRO A 41 9.97 30.29 11.27
C PRO A 41 10.58 29.97 12.64
N ASP A 42 10.13 30.61 13.70
CA ASP A 42 10.64 30.44 15.06
C ASP A 42 9.96 29.28 15.81
N VAL A 43 8.96 28.62 15.19
CA VAL A 43 8.29 27.43 15.74
C VAL A 43 8.99 26.17 15.26
N ASP A 44 9.39 25.32 16.20
CA ASP A 44 10.02 24.03 15.88
C ASP A 44 9.02 23.04 15.29
N MET A 45 9.41 22.40 14.20
CA MET A 45 8.62 21.38 13.49
C MET A 45 9.19 19.96 13.61
N ASP A 46 10.38 19.80 14.18
CA ASP A 46 11.12 18.53 14.15
C ASP A 46 10.44 17.45 14.98
N ASP A 47 9.82 17.83 16.10
CA ASP A 47 9.09 16.92 16.97
C ASP A 47 7.61 16.71 16.60
N VAL A 48 7.10 17.49 15.64
CA VAL A 48 5.69 17.38 15.23
C VAL A 48 5.49 16.16 14.34
N ARG A 49 4.61 15.24 14.78
CA ARG A 49 4.28 14.00 14.07
C ARG A 49 2.82 13.96 13.65
N ILE A 50 2.58 13.55 12.43
CA ILE A 50 1.24 13.32 11.86
C ILE A 50 1.03 11.81 11.82
N ALA A 51 -0.07 11.32 12.42
CA ALA A 51 -0.38 9.90 12.54
C ALA A 51 -1.65 9.48 11.80
N THR A 52 -2.43 10.44 11.26
CA THR A 52 -3.68 10.17 10.54
C THR A 52 -3.67 10.77 9.15
N PRO A 53 -4.19 10.06 8.13
CA PRO A 53 -4.32 10.60 6.79
C PRO A 53 -5.45 11.64 6.65
N ASP A 54 -6.33 11.69 7.64
CA ASP A 54 -7.45 12.61 7.63
C ASP A 54 -7.00 14.05 7.94
N ILE A 55 -7.70 14.99 7.36
CA ILE A 55 -7.55 16.42 7.61
C ILE A 55 -8.81 17.00 8.27
N ASN A 56 -8.72 18.19 8.82
CA ASN A 56 -9.85 18.92 9.35
C ASN A 56 -9.94 20.33 8.76
N ARG A 57 -11.18 20.79 8.53
CA ARG A 57 -11.49 22.21 8.26
C ARG A 57 -12.20 22.76 9.51
N PRO A 58 -11.55 23.66 10.26
CA PRO A 58 -12.03 24.07 11.59
C PRO A 58 -13.18 25.09 11.55
N ALA A 59 -14.16 24.92 10.64
CA ALA A 59 -15.25 25.90 10.49
C ALA A 59 -16.08 26.07 11.78
N LEU A 60 -16.52 24.96 12.40
CA LEU A 60 -17.27 25.00 13.66
C LEU A 60 -16.38 25.35 14.85
N GLN A 61 -15.12 24.91 14.84
CA GLN A 61 -14.16 25.20 15.90
C GLN A 61 -13.90 26.69 16.03
N LEU A 62 -13.84 27.39 14.89
CA LEU A 62 -13.69 28.84 14.87
C LEU A 62 -14.96 29.60 15.34
N THR A 63 -16.07 28.91 15.60
CA THR A 63 -17.26 29.48 16.27
C THR A 63 -17.37 29.07 17.76
N GLY A 64 -16.36 28.36 18.27
CA GLY A 64 -16.32 27.92 19.68
C GLY A 64 -16.94 26.55 19.93
N TYR A 65 -17.31 25.78 18.89
CA TYR A 65 -17.85 24.41 19.03
C TYR A 65 -16.78 23.37 18.86
N TYR A 66 -16.46 22.64 19.94
CA TYR A 66 -15.36 21.65 19.97
C TYR A 66 -15.79 20.22 20.29
N GLU A 67 -17.08 19.95 20.35
CA GLU A 67 -17.56 18.58 20.51
C GLU A 67 -17.12 17.74 19.30
N HIS A 68 -16.47 16.60 19.55
CA HIS A 68 -15.88 15.73 18.53
C HIS A 68 -14.77 16.38 17.66
N PHE A 69 -14.05 17.37 18.19
CA PHE A 69 -12.94 17.99 17.50
C PHE A 69 -11.75 17.02 17.35
N ALA A 70 -11.41 16.68 16.13
CA ALA A 70 -10.25 15.85 15.80
C ALA A 70 -8.98 16.74 15.76
N ASN A 71 -8.44 17.05 16.93
CA ASN A 71 -7.28 17.95 17.08
C ASN A 71 -5.97 17.33 16.58
N GLU A 72 -5.87 16.01 16.48
CA GLU A 72 -4.72 15.27 15.94
C GLU A 72 -4.53 15.42 14.43
N ARG A 73 -5.54 15.93 13.72
CA ARG A 73 -5.52 16.10 12.26
C ARG A 73 -4.84 17.40 11.85
N VAL A 74 -4.27 17.40 10.66
CA VAL A 74 -3.81 18.63 9.98
C VAL A 74 -5.01 19.57 9.78
N GLN A 75 -4.88 20.82 10.23
CA GLN A 75 -5.95 21.80 10.15
C GLN A 75 -5.78 22.67 8.91
N ILE A 76 -6.82 22.77 8.06
CA ILE A 76 -6.78 23.55 6.82
C ILE A 76 -7.77 24.69 6.88
N ILE A 77 -7.28 25.91 6.80
CA ILE A 77 -8.08 27.14 6.74
C ILE A 77 -8.17 27.54 5.27
N GLY A 78 -9.39 27.50 4.73
CA GLY A 78 -9.73 27.96 3.40
C GLY A 78 -10.27 29.39 3.38
N TYR A 79 -10.66 29.85 2.19
CA TYR A 79 -11.18 31.21 2.00
C TYR A 79 -12.39 31.53 2.89
N VAL A 80 -13.29 30.58 3.08
CA VAL A 80 -14.52 30.79 3.87
C VAL A 80 -14.18 31.00 5.35
N GLU A 81 -13.37 30.12 5.94
CA GLU A 81 -12.93 30.22 7.33
C GLU A 81 -12.12 31.50 7.56
N PHE A 82 -11.22 31.83 6.61
CA PHE A 82 -10.40 33.03 6.71
C PHE A 82 -11.25 34.31 6.60
N SER A 83 -12.19 34.37 5.66
CA SER A 83 -13.13 35.49 5.52
C SER A 83 -13.99 35.66 6.78
N TYR A 84 -14.46 34.57 7.37
CA TYR A 84 -15.20 34.63 8.63
C TYR A 84 -14.34 35.26 9.75
N LEU A 85 -13.09 34.84 9.92
CA LEU A 85 -12.19 35.44 10.91
C LEU A 85 -11.97 36.94 10.67
N GLN A 86 -11.89 37.39 9.42
CA GLN A 86 -11.72 38.80 9.09
C GLN A 86 -12.96 39.65 9.40
N HIS A 87 -14.17 39.05 9.41
CA HIS A 87 -15.40 39.77 9.75
C HIS A 87 -15.61 39.98 11.25
N LEU A 88 -14.83 39.26 12.08
CA LEU A 88 -14.91 39.40 13.53
C LEU A 88 -14.13 40.64 14.01
N GLU A 89 -14.63 41.26 15.06
CA GLU A 89 -13.86 42.23 15.81
C GLU A 89 -12.54 41.62 16.29
N GLU A 90 -11.46 42.40 16.33
CA GLU A 90 -10.12 41.92 16.61
C GLU A 90 -10.04 41.14 17.92
N GLU A 91 -10.61 41.64 19.01
CA GLU A 91 -10.61 40.97 20.31
C GLU A 91 -11.31 39.60 20.26
N VAL A 92 -12.41 39.50 19.53
CA VAL A 92 -13.20 38.28 19.38
C VAL A 92 -12.42 37.30 18.52
N ARG A 93 -11.83 37.77 17.40
CA ARG A 93 -11.01 36.95 16.50
C ARG A 93 -9.81 36.35 17.21
N VAL A 94 -9.07 37.16 17.96
CA VAL A 94 -7.89 36.73 18.74
C VAL A 94 -8.29 35.67 19.76
N LYS A 95 -9.32 35.91 20.54
CA LYS A 95 -9.81 34.96 21.55
C LYS A 95 -10.23 33.62 20.93
N MET A 96 -11.01 33.65 19.87
CA MET A 96 -11.49 32.43 19.20
C MET A 96 -10.34 31.64 18.58
N PHE A 97 -9.39 32.33 17.94
CA PHE A 97 -8.23 31.68 17.36
C PHE A 97 -7.27 31.15 18.44
N GLU A 98 -7.14 31.84 19.57
CA GLU A 98 -6.38 31.36 20.73
C GLU A 98 -6.98 30.07 21.31
N ASP A 99 -8.31 30.02 21.50
CA ASP A 99 -9.01 28.82 21.96
C ASP A 99 -8.76 27.64 20.99
N PHE A 100 -8.71 27.90 19.69
CA PHE A 100 -8.45 26.89 18.68
C PHE A 100 -7.01 26.35 18.72
N VAL A 101 -5.99 27.21 18.70
CA VAL A 101 -4.59 26.77 18.65
C VAL A 101 -4.13 26.16 20.00
N SER A 102 -4.75 26.54 21.11
CA SER A 102 -4.46 25.96 22.44
C SER A 102 -4.78 24.46 22.54
N ARG A 103 -5.52 23.89 21.57
CA ARG A 103 -5.98 22.49 21.55
C ARG A 103 -4.91 21.48 21.10
N LYS A 104 -3.64 21.88 21.02
CA LYS A 104 -2.51 21.00 20.65
C LYS A 104 -2.67 20.38 19.27
N ILE A 105 -3.08 21.17 18.30
CA ILE A 105 -3.15 20.76 16.89
C ILE A 105 -1.73 20.65 16.30
N PRO A 106 -1.47 19.74 15.32
CA PRO A 106 -0.15 19.53 14.77
C PRO A 106 0.35 20.73 13.93
N CYS A 107 -0.53 21.38 13.17
CA CYS A 107 -0.24 22.57 12.37
C CYS A 107 -1.52 23.18 11.83
N VAL A 108 -1.41 24.43 11.33
CA VAL A 108 -2.45 25.10 10.57
C VAL A 108 -1.91 25.47 9.20
N ILE A 109 -2.65 25.13 8.14
CA ILE A 109 -2.28 25.42 6.76
C ILE A 109 -3.29 26.40 6.16
N PHE A 110 -2.82 27.57 5.76
CA PHE A 110 -3.59 28.60 5.04
C PHE A 110 -3.45 28.37 3.54
N THR A 111 -4.56 28.19 2.84
CA THR A 111 -4.58 27.95 1.39
C THR A 111 -4.80 29.24 0.60
N THR A 112 -4.70 29.19 -0.73
CA THR A 112 -5.01 30.32 -1.64
C THR A 112 -4.14 31.57 -1.37
N ASN A 113 -2.89 31.35 -0.96
CA ASN A 113 -1.93 32.44 -0.65
C ASN A 113 -2.46 33.46 0.39
N MET A 114 -3.36 33.03 1.28
CA MET A 114 -3.86 33.88 2.34
C MET A 114 -2.74 34.25 3.32
N ARG A 115 -2.77 35.50 3.78
CA ARG A 115 -1.79 36.02 4.75
C ARG A 115 -2.50 36.35 6.04
N PRO A 116 -2.40 35.50 7.07
CA PRO A 116 -2.95 35.81 8.39
C PRO A 116 -2.25 37.03 8.97
N GLY A 117 -2.97 37.82 9.76
CA GLY A 117 -2.43 38.96 10.47
C GLY A 117 -1.38 38.54 11.51
N GLN A 118 -0.57 39.50 11.96
CA GLN A 118 0.49 39.24 12.92
C GLN A 118 -0.08 38.71 14.26
N GLU A 119 -1.27 39.15 14.64
CA GLU A 119 -1.99 38.69 15.83
C GLU A 119 -2.23 37.17 15.80
N ILE A 120 -2.58 36.63 14.64
CA ILE A 120 -2.79 35.18 14.42
C ILE A 120 -1.48 34.41 14.46
N LEU A 121 -0.43 34.96 13.80
CA LEU A 121 0.89 34.32 13.77
C LEU A 121 1.53 34.30 15.18
N SER A 122 1.42 35.39 15.93
CA SER A 122 1.92 35.44 17.31
C SER A 122 1.22 34.45 18.25
N LEU A 123 -0.07 34.11 18.02
CA LEU A 123 -0.74 33.04 18.75
C LEU A 123 -0.18 31.68 18.37
N CYS A 124 0.09 31.43 17.09
CA CYS A 124 0.72 30.19 16.64
C CYS A 124 2.11 30.02 17.29
N GLU A 125 2.91 31.09 17.34
CA GLU A 125 4.22 31.10 18.01
C GLU A 125 4.09 30.84 19.52
N LYS A 126 3.17 31.54 20.18
CA LYS A 126 2.90 31.38 21.63
C LYS A 126 2.54 29.93 22.01
N TYR A 127 1.74 29.26 21.19
CA TYR A 127 1.29 27.88 21.43
C TYR A 127 2.15 26.83 20.73
N GLN A 128 3.26 27.24 20.09
CA GLN A 128 4.17 26.37 19.36
C GLN A 128 3.44 25.49 18.31
N VAL A 129 2.49 26.11 17.60
CA VAL A 129 1.75 25.49 16.49
C VAL A 129 2.29 26.02 15.15
N PRO A 130 2.91 25.21 14.32
CA PRO A 130 3.39 25.66 13.02
C PRO A 130 2.27 26.18 12.13
N ALA A 131 2.40 27.42 11.64
CA ALA A 131 1.53 28.00 10.63
C ALA A 131 2.21 27.92 9.25
N LEU A 132 1.51 27.35 8.29
CA LEU A 132 2.01 27.08 6.94
C LEU A 132 1.11 27.74 5.90
N GLY A 133 1.67 28.06 4.73
CA GLY A 133 0.95 28.68 3.61
C GLY A 133 1.11 27.88 2.33
N VAL A 134 0.06 27.86 1.49
CA VAL A 134 0.12 27.29 0.15
C VAL A 134 -0.71 28.15 -0.83
N GLU A 135 -0.20 28.28 -2.06
CA GLU A 135 -0.88 29.10 -3.09
C GLU A 135 -2.09 28.39 -3.72
N LYS A 136 -2.16 27.05 -3.62
CA LYS A 136 -3.20 26.24 -4.24
C LYS A 136 -4.58 26.52 -3.66
N GLN A 137 -5.61 26.33 -4.49
CA GLN A 137 -7.00 26.37 -4.04
C GLN A 137 -7.28 25.29 -2.98
N THR A 138 -8.14 25.61 -2.01
CA THR A 138 -8.42 24.74 -0.87
C THR A 138 -8.82 23.32 -1.27
N SER A 139 -9.75 23.16 -2.21
CA SER A 139 -10.24 21.85 -2.66
C SER A 139 -9.14 21.03 -3.34
N SER A 140 -8.34 21.66 -4.19
CA SER A 140 -7.22 21.03 -4.88
C SER A 140 -6.14 20.57 -3.90
N PHE A 141 -5.78 21.44 -2.95
CA PHE A 141 -4.79 21.12 -1.94
C PHE A 141 -5.27 20.01 -0.97
N MET A 142 -6.55 20.04 -0.59
CA MET A 142 -7.15 18.99 0.24
C MET A 142 -7.05 17.61 -0.43
N ALA A 143 -7.38 17.53 -1.71
CA ALA A 143 -7.27 16.27 -2.45
C ALA A 143 -5.81 15.77 -2.54
N GLU A 144 -4.87 16.69 -2.70
CA GLU A 144 -3.44 16.38 -2.78
C GLU A 144 -2.89 15.88 -1.44
N ILE A 145 -3.15 16.60 -0.34
CA ILE A 145 -2.63 16.24 0.99
C ILE A 145 -3.25 14.95 1.51
N ILE A 146 -4.56 14.71 1.30
CA ILE A 146 -5.23 13.47 1.69
C ILE A 146 -4.59 12.29 0.95
N ARG A 147 -4.39 12.41 -0.36
CA ARG A 147 -3.73 11.37 -1.15
C ARG A 147 -2.30 11.14 -0.68
N TRP A 148 -1.53 12.22 -0.44
CA TRP A 148 -0.16 12.14 0.02
C TRP A 148 -0.05 11.46 1.40
N LEU A 149 -0.85 11.91 2.38
CA LEU A 149 -0.91 11.32 3.72
C LEU A 149 -1.36 9.84 3.65
N GLY A 150 -2.36 9.54 2.81
CA GLY A 150 -2.85 8.18 2.60
C GLY A 150 -1.77 7.21 2.14
N VAL A 151 -0.91 7.65 1.21
CA VAL A 151 0.23 6.85 0.73
C VAL A 151 1.32 6.72 1.80
N LYS A 152 1.69 7.84 2.43
CA LYS A 152 2.80 7.87 3.40
C LYS A 152 2.47 7.15 4.72
N LEU A 153 1.22 7.22 5.16
CA LEU A 153 0.71 6.59 6.39
C LEU A 153 0.06 5.22 6.15
N ALA A 154 0.05 4.75 4.91
CA ALA A 154 -0.55 3.46 4.56
C ALA A 154 -0.04 2.35 5.50
N PRO A 155 -0.94 1.51 6.04
CA PRO A 155 -0.54 0.33 6.77
C PRO A 155 0.43 -0.51 5.94
N MET A 156 1.51 -0.97 6.54
CA MET A 156 2.59 -1.67 5.86
C MET A 156 3.02 -2.91 6.64
N ILE A 157 3.23 -4.00 5.91
CA ILE A 157 3.84 -5.23 6.42
C ILE A 157 5.08 -5.57 5.61
N SER A 158 6.01 -6.28 6.21
CA SER A 158 7.17 -6.84 5.52
C SER A 158 7.03 -8.35 5.47
N ILE A 159 7.19 -8.93 4.30
CA ILE A 159 7.09 -10.38 4.08
C ILE A 159 8.33 -10.90 3.33
N TYR A 160 8.67 -12.15 3.54
CA TYR A 160 9.71 -12.82 2.77
C TYR A 160 9.15 -13.31 1.43
N GLY A 161 9.77 -12.88 0.35
CA GLY A 161 9.37 -13.21 -1.01
C GLY A 161 10.09 -12.38 -2.05
N VAL A 162 9.77 -12.61 -3.30
CA VAL A 162 10.29 -11.87 -4.45
C VAL A 162 9.12 -11.24 -5.19
N LEU A 163 9.21 -9.97 -5.50
CA LEU A 163 8.21 -9.26 -6.29
C LEU A 163 8.78 -8.90 -7.65
N VAL A 164 8.10 -9.34 -8.71
CA VAL A 164 8.48 -9.11 -10.11
C VAL A 164 7.29 -8.52 -10.87
N ASP A 165 7.54 -7.55 -11.72
CA ASP A 165 6.58 -7.06 -12.70
C ASP A 165 6.66 -7.95 -13.95
N VAL A 166 5.65 -8.77 -14.18
CA VAL A 166 5.56 -9.72 -15.30
C VAL A 166 4.48 -9.24 -16.27
N PHE A 167 4.89 -8.65 -17.38
CA PHE A 167 4.01 -8.04 -18.38
C PHE A 167 3.05 -6.97 -17.81
N GLY A 168 3.44 -6.29 -16.71
CA GLY A 168 2.62 -5.29 -16.03
C GLY A 168 1.78 -5.83 -14.87
N GLU A 169 1.68 -7.16 -14.69
CA GLU A 169 1.08 -7.77 -13.51
C GLU A 169 2.15 -7.94 -12.41
N GLY A 170 1.88 -7.48 -11.20
CA GLY A 170 2.76 -7.69 -10.06
C GLY A 170 2.60 -9.08 -9.49
N VAL A 171 3.63 -9.90 -9.67
CA VAL A 171 3.65 -11.28 -9.17
C VAL A 171 4.55 -11.38 -7.95
N LEU A 172 3.95 -11.72 -6.82
CA LEU A 172 4.63 -11.98 -5.57
C LEU A 172 4.92 -13.47 -5.45
N ILE A 173 6.19 -13.84 -5.50
CA ILE A 173 6.66 -15.22 -5.38
C ILE A 173 7.05 -15.49 -3.93
N MET A 174 6.35 -16.41 -3.28
CA MET A 174 6.56 -16.82 -1.89
C MET A 174 6.99 -18.29 -1.81
N GLY A 175 7.61 -18.67 -0.73
CA GLY A 175 8.03 -20.06 -0.48
C GLY A 175 9.20 -20.11 0.49
N GLU A 176 9.60 -21.32 0.89
CA GLU A 176 10.69 -21.53 1.82
C GLU A 176 12.03 -21.00 1.29
N SER A 177 12.97 -20.74 2.21
CA SER A 177 14.30 -20.30 1.83
C SER A 177 15.03 -21.38 1.04
N GLY A 178 15.63 -21.02 -0.11
CA GLY A 178 16.34 -21.98 -0.98
C GLY A 178 15.48 -22.72 -1.98
N ILE A 179 14.18 -22.42 -2.05
CA ILE A 179 13.25 -23.08 -2.98
C ILE A 179 13.40 -22.61 -4.45
N GLY A 180 14.26 -21.62 -4.73
CA GLY A 180 14.51 -21.12 -6.08
C GLY A 180 13.80 -19.83 -6.45
N LYS A 181 13.36 -19.01 -5.46
CA LYS A 181 12.66 -17.72 -5.73
C LYS A 181 13.54 -16.73 -6.48
N SER A 182 14.75 -16.47 -5.97
CA SER A 182 15.69 -15.51 -6.57
C SER A 182 16.20 -15.98 -7.94
N GLU A 183 16.41 -17.28 -8.11
CA GLU A 183 16.76 -17.88 -9.40
C GLU A 183 15.64 -17.73 -10.43
N ALA A 184 14.39 -17.91 -10.01
CA ALA A 184 13.22 -17.67 -10.87
C ALA A 184 13.11 -16.19 -11.27
N ALA A 185 13.36 -15.26 -10.34
CA ALA A 185 13.38 -13.83 -10.63
C ALA A 185 14.48 -13.47 -11.63
N LEU A 186 15.69 -14.00 -11.46
CA LEU A 186 16.78 -13.75 -12.40
C LEU A 186 16.46 -14.28 -13.82
N GLU A 187 15.83 -15.43 -13.92
CA GLU A 187 15.38 -15.97 -15.22
C GLU A 187 14.29 -15.07 -15.84
N LEU A 188 13.35 -14.56 -15.04
CA LEU A 188 12.33 -13.59 -15.48
C LEU A 188 12.97 -12.29 -15.96
N LEU A 189 13.99 -11.77 -15.27
CA LEU A 189 14.74 -10.59 -15.70
C LEU A 189 15.38 -10.79 -17.09
N LYS A 190 16.01 -11.94 -17.33
CA LYS A 190 16.60 -12.28 -18.64
C LYS A 190 15.56 -12.38 -19.76
N ARG A 191 14.30 -12.55 -19.40
CA ARG A 191 13.15 -12.57 -20.33
C ARG A 191 12.51 -11.19 -20.53
N GLY A 192 13.07 -10.13 -19.91
CA GLY A 192 12.63 -8.75 -20.06
C GLY A 192 11.58 -8.30 -19.04
N HIS A 193 11.42 -9.04 -17.94
CA HIS A 193 10.60 -8.62 -16.80
C HIS A 193 11.42 -7.76 -15.84
N ARG A 194 10.76 -7.11 -14.88
CA ARG A 194 11.39 -6.13 -13.97
C ARG A 194 11.36 -6.59 -12.53
N LEU A 195 12.50 -6.54 -11.85
CA LEU A 195 12.60 -6.78 -10.43
C LEU A 195 12.07 -5.57 -9.63
N VAL A 196 11.25 -5.84 -8.65
CA VAL A 196 10.83 -4.84 -7.66
C VAL A 196 11.55 -5.06 -6.35
N SER A 197 11.55 -6.30 -5.84
CA SER A 197 12.23 -6.65 -4.60
C SER A 197 12.63 -8.13 -4.59
N ASP A 198 13.78 -8.43 -3.95
CA ASP A 198 14.19 -9.78 -3.60
C ASP A 198 14.33 -9.90 -2.08
N ASP A 199 14.10 -11.10 -1.56
CA ASP A 199 14.14 -11.52 -0.16
C ASP A 199 13.05 -10.88 0.73
N VAL A 200 12.96 -9.57 0.82
CA VAL A 200 11.96 -8.85 1.64
C VAL A 200 11.14 -7.91 0.78
N VAL A 201 9.82 -8.09 0.79
CA VAL A 201 8.86 -7.21 0.12
C VAL A 201 8.09 -6.42 1.17
N GLU A 202 8.15 -5.09 1.10
CA GLU A 202 7.31 -4.19 1.89
C GLU A 202 5.99 -3.99 1.16
N ILE A 203 4.89 -4.45 1.77
CA ILE A 203 3.54 -4.34 1.20
C ILE A 203 2.78 -3.24 1.93
N SER A 204 2.32 -2.24 1.19
CA SER A 204 1.50 -1.13 1.68
C SER A 204 0.07 -1.24 1.13
N ARG A 205 -0.94 -1.03 2.00
CA ARG A 205 -2.33 -0.93 1.58
C ARG A 205 -2.64 0.51 1.18
N VAL A 206 -2.69 0.78 -0.11
CA VAL A 206 -2.95 2.12 -0.66
C VAL A 206 -4.46 2.41 -0.75
N SER A 207 -5.26 1.38 -0.94
CA SER A 207 -6.73 1.47 -0.92
C SER A 207 -7.37 0.15 -0.49
N ASP A 208 -8.70 0.13 -0.37
CA ASP A 208 -9.46 -1.08 0.00
C ASP A 208 -9.30 -2.25 -0.99
N VAL A 209 -8.78 -1.98 -2.18
CA VAL A 209 -8.60 -2.99 -3.24
C VAL A 209 -7.18 -3.04 -3.79
N THR A 210 -6.27 -2.16 -3.33
CA THR A 210 -4.94 -2.04 -3.92
C THR A 210 -3.85 -2.20 -2.88
N LEU A 211 -3.02 -3.21 -3.09
CA LEU A 211 -1.76 -3.42 -2.40
C LEU A 211 -0.60 -3.04 -3.33
N VAL A 212 0.38 -2.32 -2.80
CA VAL A 212 1.59 -1.96 -3.52
C VAL A 212 2.79 -2.53 -2.78
N GLY A 213 3.63 -3.24 -3.51
CA GLY A 213 4.88 -3.79 -3.00
C GLY A 213 6.09 -2.94 -3.43
N SER A 214 7.08 -2.86 -2.57
CA SER A 214 8.37 -2.20 -2.79
C SER A 214 9.50 -2.95 -2.10
N ALA A 215 10.74 -2.65 -2.47
CA ALA A 215 11.90 -3.09 -1.72
C ALA A 215 12.16 -2.14 -0.55
N PRO A 216 12.72 -2.63 0.59
CA PRO A 216 13.38 -1.78 1.57
C PRO A 216 14.50 -0.96 0.91
N ASP A 217 14.71 0.30 1.33
CA ASP A 217 15.70 1.18 0.72
C ASP A 217 17.13 0.58 0.68
N ILE A 218 17.50 -0.19 1.71
CA ILE A 218 18.83 -0.81 1.86
C ILE A 218 19.05 -1.93 0.83
N THR A 219 18.01 -2.69 0.47
CA THR A 219 18.10 -3.86 -0.44
C THR A 219 17.56 -3.57 -1.83
N ARG A 220 17.20 -2.33 -2.11
CA ARG A 220 16.63 -1.93 -3.39
C ARG A 220 17.58 -2.24 -4.55
N HIS A 221 17.07 -2.93 -5.58
CA HIS A 221 17.76 -3.35 -6.79
C HIS A 221 18.81 -4.45 -6.60
N PHE A 222 18.99 -4.97 -5.39
CA PHE A 222 19.88 -6.09 -5.14
C PHE A 222 19.11 -7.43 -5.19
N ILE A 223 19.81 -8.47 -5.61
CA ILE A 223 19.35 -9.87 -5.58
C ILE A 223 20.43 -10.73 -4.95
N GLU A 224 20.04 -11.65 -4.06
CA GLU A 224 20.96 -12.60 -3.46
C GLU A 224 20.88 -13.95 -4.20
N LEU A 225 22.01 -14.42 -4.70
CA LEU A 225 22.14 -15.72 -5.35
C LEU A 225 23.08 -16.61 -4.55
N ARG A 226 22.60 -17.73 -4.06
CA ARG A 226 23.41 -18.67 -3.30
C ARG A 226 24.59 -19.17 -4.13
N GLY A 227 25.80 -19.10 -3.54
CA GLY A 227 27.04 -19.51 -4.19
C GLY A 227 27.68 -18.45 -5.11
N ILE A 228 26.96 -17.35 -5.40
CA ILE A 228 27.48 -16.22 -6.16
C ILE A 228 27.60 -14.98 -5.27
N GLY A 229 26.59 -14.73 -4.41
CA GLY A 229 26.54 -13.57 -3.53
C GLY A 229 25.50 -12.54 -3.97
N ILE A 230 25.70 -11.27 -3.59
CA ILE A 230 24.80 -10.16 -3.87
C ILE A 230 25.13 -9.54 -5.23
N ILE A 231 24.13 -9.35 -6.06
CA ILE A 231 24.21 -8.76 -7.40
C ILE A 231 23.37 -7.49 -7.45
N ASP A 232 23.94 -6.40 -7.97
CA ASP A 232 23.20 -5.18 -8.32
C ASP A 232 22.58 -5.36 -9.71
N VAL A 233 21.27 -5.60 -9.72
CA VAL A 233 20.49 -5.86 -10.95
C VAL A 233 20.49 -4.65 -11.87
N LYS A 234 20.32 -3.44 -11.30
CA LYS A 234 20.28 -2.20 -12.07
C LYS A 234 21.59 -1.91 -12.80
N SER A 235 22.72 -2.18 -12.13
CA SER A 235 24.05 -1.98 -12.70
C SER A 235 24.39 -3.02 -13.76
N LEU A 236 23.94 -4.27 -13.62
CA LEU A 236 24.28 -5.36 -14.54
C LEU A 236 23.33 -5.48 -15.74
N TYR A 237 22.03 -5.22 -15.53
CA TYR A 237 21.00 -5.46 -16.55
C TYR A 237 20.32 -4.19 -17.05
N GLY A 238 20.70 -3.00 -16.53
CA GLY A 238 20.14 -1.73 -16.92
C GLY A 238 18.92 -1.27 -16.10
N VAL A 239 18.57 0.00 -16.25
CA VAL A 239 17.47 0.64 -15.51
C VAL A 239 16.10 0.04 -15.86
N GLU A 240 15.95 -0.49 -17.06
CA GLU A 240 14.74 -1.16 -17.53
C GLU A 240 14.44 -2.49 -16.82
N SER A 241 15.44 -3.09 -16.17
CA SER A 241 15.32 -4.37 -15.46
C SER A 241 14.76 -4.22 -14.04
N VAL A 242 14.59 -3.00 -13.55
CA VAL A 242 14.13 -2.73 -12.18
C VAL A 242 12.93 -1.81 -12.18
N LYS A 243 12.18 -1.86 -11.07
CA LYS A 243 11.05 -0.99 -10.81
C LYS A 243 10.94 -0.74 -9.31
N ASP A 244 10.68 0.50 -8.90
CA ASP A 244 10.66 0.86 -7.49
C ASP A 244 9.44 0.32 -6.75
N THR A 245 8.28 0.32 -7.40
CA THR A 245 7.01 -0.12 -6.81
C THR A 245 6.15 -0.83 -7.84
N GLN A 246 5.34 -1.79 -7.41
CA GLN A 246 4.36 -2.48 -8.25
C GLN A 246 3.13 -2.87 -7.43
N SER A 247 1.93 -2.80 -8.04
CA SER A 247 0.73 -3.42 -7.46
C SER A 247 0.92 -4.92 -7.33
N ILE A 248 0.36 -5.53 -6.28
CA ILE A 248 0.39 -6.99 -6.12
C ILE A 248 -0.92 -7.53 -6.68
N ASP A 249 -0.83 -8.14 -7.86
CA ASP A 249 -1.97 -8.67 -8.59
C ASP A 249 -2.16 -10.17 -8.37
N LEU A 250 -1.05 -10.90 -8.21
CA LEU A 250 -1.02 -12.36 -8.12
C LEU A 250 0.04 -12.81 -7.13
N VAL A 251 -0.30 -13.81 -6.33
CA VAL A 251 0.67 -14.52 -5.47
C VAL A 251 0.92 -15.90 -6.03
N ILE A 252 2.20 -16.27 -6.12
CA ILE A 252 2.64 -17.62 -6.44
C ILE A 252 3.38 -18.18 -5.24
N LYS A 253 2.81 -19.21 -4.63
CA LYS A 253 3.41 -19.90 -3.52
C LYS A 253 4.12 -21.15 -4.02
N LEU A 254 5.45 -21.15 -3.94
CA LEU A 254 6.27 -22.28 -4.27
C LEU A 254 6.27 -23.27 -3.09
N GLU A 255 5.99 -24.54 -3.37
CA GLU A 255 5.97 -25.62 -2.38
C GLU A 255 6.79 -26.80 -2.88
N GLU A 256 7.42 -27.54 -1.96
CA GLU A 256 7.99 -28.83 -2.33
C GLU A 256 6.88 -29.79 -2.77
N TRP A 257 7.22 -30.64 -3.75
CA TRP A 257 6.26 -31.63 -4.25
C TRP A 257 5.90 -32.64 -3.17
N ASP A 258 4.62 -32.70 -2.85
CA ASP A 258 4.05 -33.69 -1.94
C ASP A 258 3.17 -34.69 -2.73
N ARG A 259 3.44 -35.99 -2.59
CA ARG A 259 2.70 -37.05 -3.28
C ARG A 259 1.28 -37.23 -2.72
N ASP A 260 1.09 -36.90 -1.45
CA ASP A 260 -0.17 -37.09 -0.72
C ASP A 260 -1.10 -35.85 -0.84
N LYS A 261 -0.60 -34.77 -1.43
CA LYS A 261 -1.37 -33.54 -1.67
C LYS A 261 -1.98 -33.53 -3.07
N GLU A 262 -3.31 -33.36 -3.14
CA GLU A 262 -3.98 -33.07 -4.41
C GLU A 262 -3.74 -31.61 -4.82
N TYR A 263 -3.25 -31.42 -6.03
CA TYR A 263 -3.05 -30.11 -6.64
C TYR A 263 -4.14 -29.85 -7.66
N ASP A 264 -4.76 -28.66 -7.61
CA ASP A 264 -5.73 -28.25 -8.62
C ASP A 264 -5.08 -28.26 -10.02
N ARG A 265 -5.68 -29.04 -10.93
CA ARG A 265 -5.22 -29.18 -12.31
C ARG A 265 -6.05 -28.34 -13.30
N LEU A 266 -7.24 -27.96 -12.91
CA LEU A 266 -8.20 -27.30 -13.79
C LEU A 266 -8.23 -25.79 -13.60
N GLY A 267 -7.86 -25.28 -12.41
CA GLY A 267 -7.90 -23.86 -12.11
C GLY A 267 -9.33 -23.29 -12.09
N LEU A 268 -10.31 -24.14 -11.71
CA LEU A 268 -11.72 -23.75 -11.61
C LEU A 268 -12.00 -22.99 -10.32
N GLU A 269 -11.34 -23.33 -9.25
CA GLU A 269 -11.43 -22.65 -7.95
C GLU A 269 -10.24 -21.70 -7.77
N GLU A 270 -10.51 -20.52 -7.26
CA GLU A 270 -9.47 -19.55 -6.94
C GLU A 270 -9.15 -19.59 -5.45
N GLU A 271 -7.91 -19.78 -5.13
CA GLU A 271 -7.39 -19.61 -3.77
C GLU A 271 -7.01 -18.15 -3.57
N TYR A 272 -7.15 -17.66 -2.34
CA TYR A 272 -6.81 -16.30 -1.97
C TYR A 272 -5.91 -16.27 -0.75
N ILE A 273 -5.00 -15.33 -0.72
CA ILE A 273 -4.21 -14.95 0.45
C ILE A 273 -4.59 -13.52 0.85
N GLU A 274 -4.62 -13.26 2.15
CA GLU A 274 -5.00 -11.94 2.66
C GLU A 274 -3.78 -11.20 3.20
N PHE A 275 -3.61 -9.94 2.77
CA PHE A 275 -2.63 -9.00 3.30
C PHE A 275 -3.34 -7.71 3.69
N LEU A 276 -3.19 -7.27 4.93
CA LEU A 276 -3.76 -6.01 5.43
C LEU A 276 -5.27 -5.86 5.16
N GLY A 277 -6.02 -6.96 5.15
CA GLY A 277 -7.45 -6.98 4.84
C GLY A 277 -7.82 -7.09 3.36
N ASN A 278 -6.86 -7.02 2.44
CA ASN A 278 -7.09 -7.21 1.00
C ASN A 278 -6.78 -8.64 0.58
N LYS A 279 -7.68 -9.24 -0.21
CA LYS A 279 -7.52 -10.58 -0.78
C LYS A 279 -6.85 -10.53 -2.12
N VAL A 280 -5.80 -11.33 -2.31
CA VAL A 280 -5.07 -11.49 -3.58
C VAL A 280 -5.18 -12.94 -4.05
N VAL A 281 -5.39 -13.14 -5.34
CA VAL A 281 -5.41 -14.48 -5.94
C VAL A 281 -4.07 -15.17 -5.70
N CYS A 282 -4.10 -16.42 -5.27
CA CYS A 282 -2.92 -17.21 -4.94
C CYS A 282 -2.93 -18.54 -5.70
N HIS A 283 -1.80 -18.90 -6.29
CA HIS A 283 -1.58 -20.22 -6.88
C HIS A 283 -0.49 -20.95 -6.14
N SER A 284 -0.77 -22.16 -5.66
CA SER A 284 0.20 -23.07 -5.05
C SER A 284 0.89 -23.91 -6.15
N LEU A 285 2.18 -23.67 -6.38
CA LEU A 285 2.97 -24.36 -7.39
C LEU A 285 3.92 -25.38 -6.75
N PRO A 286 3.71 -26.69 -6.99
CA PRO A 286 4.65 -27.71 -6.54
C PRO A 286 5.90 -27.71 -7.41
N ILE A 287 7.07 -27.63 -6.78
CA ILE A 287 8.37 -27.66 -7.44
C ILE A 287 8.85 -29.09 -7.58
N ARG A 288 9.36 -29.41 -8.79
CA ARG A 288 10.11 -30.61 -9.08
C ARG A 288 11.42 -30.24 -9.79
N PRO A 289 12.50 -30.99 -9.59
CA PRO A 289 13.72 -30.80 -10.37
C PRO A 289 13.44 -30.82 -11.87
N GLY A 290 14.03 -29.86 -12.60
CA GLY A 290 13.87 -29.74 -14.05
C GLY A 290 12.69 -28.89 -14.54
N ARG A 291 11.82 -28.36 -13.66
CA ARG A 291 10.80 -27.38 -14.04
C ARG A 291 11.40 -26.00 -14.19
N ASN A 292 11.10 -25.31 -15.30
CA ASN A 292 11.41 -23.90 -15.46
C ASN A 292 10.30 -23.07 -14.79
N LEU A 293 10.61 -22.49 -13.63
CA LEU A 293 9.68 -21.72 -12.84
C LEU A 293 9.28 -20.42 -13.53
N ALA A 294 10.19 -19.76 -14.24
CA ALA A 294 9.92 -18.50 -14.93
C ALA A 294 8.81 -18.66 -15.97
N ILE A 295 8.84 -19.72 -16.78
CA ILE A 295 7.80 -20.01 -17.76
C ILE A 295 6.43 -20.20 -17.09
N ILE A 296 6.40 -20.88 -15.95
CA ILE A 296 5.13 -21.12 -15.24
C ILE A 296 4.60 -19.80 -14.65
N VAL A 297 5.48 -18.96 -14.11
CA VAL A 297 5.14 -17.63 -13.58
C VAL A 297 4.58 -16.73 -14.68
N GLU A 298 5.25 -16.70 -15.86
CA GLU A 298 4.76 -15.97 -17.03
C GLU A 298 3.36 -16.44 -17.44
N ALA A 299 3.18 -17.75 -17.56
CA ALA A 299 1.87 -18.32 -17.94
C ALA A 299 0.79 -17.98 -16.91
N ALA A 300 1.11 -18.03 -15.61
CA ALA A 300 0.16 -17.66 -14.55
C ALA A 300 -0.23 -16.18 -14.61
N ALA A 301 0.74 -15.28 -14.83
CA ALA A 301 0.48 -13.84 -14.98
C ALA A 301 -0.41 -13.53 -16.18
N VAL A 302 -0.13 -14.12 -17.34
CA VAL A 302 -0.92 -13.94 -18.57
C VAL A 302 -2.33 -14.50 -18.38
N ASN A 303 -2.47 -15.69 -17.79
CA ASN A 303 -3.78 -16.29 -17.51
C ASN A 303 -4.59 -15.46 -16.51
N HIS A 304 -3.94 -14.93 -15.47
CA HIS A 304 -4.57 -14.02 -14.51
C HIS A 304 -5.11 -12.77 -15.20
N ARG A 305 -4.31 -12.14 -16.06
CA ARG A 305 -4.74 -10.99 -16.87
C ARG A 305 -5.93 -11.33 -17.77
N GLN A 306 -5.92 -12.50 -18.45
CA GLN A 306 -7.06 -12.92 -19.25
C GLN A 306 -8.34 -13.07 -18.43
N LYS A 307 -8.24 -13.65 -17.23
CA LYS A 307 -9.39 -13.75 -16.29
C LYS A 307 -9.91 -12.36 -15.91
N LYS A 308 -9.03 -11.41 -15.58
CA LYS A 308 -9.42 -10.00 -15.33
C LYS A 308 -10.14 -9.35 -16.51
N MET A 309 -9.80 -9.72 -17.74
CA MET A 309 -10.46 -9.27 -18.97
C MET A 309 -11.75 -10.02 -19.29
N GLY A 310 -12.19 -10.95 -18.44
CA GLY A 310 -13.46 -11.67 -18.55
C GLY A 310 -13.37 -13.02 -19.26
N TYR A 311 -12.18 -13.49 -19.67
CA TYR A 311 -12.03 -14.81 -20.28
C TYR A 311 -11.42 -15.81 -19.31
N ASN A 312 -12.14 -16.90 -19.03
CA ASN A 312 -11.66 -18.00 -18.20
C ASN A 312 -11.61 -19.31 -19.01
N ALA A 313 -10.41 -19.73 -19.40
CA ALA A 313 -10.18 -20.91 -20.21
C ALA A 313 -10.69 -22.21 -19.56
N ALA A 314 -10.58 -22.35 -18.23
CA ALA A 314 -11.06 -23.52 -17.51
C ALA A 314 -12.59 -23.62 -17.55
N GLN A 315 -13.30 -22.52 -17.35
CA GLN A 315 -14.77 -22.46 -17.47
C GLN A 315 -15.23 -22.74 -18.91
N GLU A 316 -14.52 -22.20 -19.89
CA GLU A 316 -14.83 -22.43 -21.30
C GLU A 316 -14.65 -23.90 -21.68
N LEU A 317 -13.57 -24.54 -21.25
CA LEU A 317 -13.34 -25.96 -21.44
C LEU A 317 -14.43 -26.79 -20.77
N TYR A 318 -14.80 -26.46 -19.54
CA TYR A 318 -15.88 -27.14 -18.81
C TYR A 318 -17.23 -27.07 -19.57
N LYS A 319 -17.60 -25.88 -20.08
CA LYS A 319 -18.81 -25.71 -20.92
C LYS A 319 -18.77 -26.58 -22.18
N ARG A 320 -17.62 -26.64 -22.86
CA ARG A 320 -17.45 -27.48 -24.08
C ARG A 320 -17.57 -28.97 -23.76
N VAL A 321 -17.00 -29.42 -22.68
CA VAL A 321 -17.13 -30.83 -22.24
C VAL A 321 -18.58 -31.17 -21.92
N GLN A 322 -19.29 -30.32 -21.18
CA GLN A 322 -20.72 -30.53 -20.88
C GLN A 322 -21.57 -30.57 -22.16
N ALA A 323 -21.37 -29.62 -23.10
CA ALA A 323 -22.08 -29.60 -24.35
C ALA A 323 -21.86 -30.87 -25.17
N ASN A 324 -20.63 -31.40 -25.19
CA ASN A 324 -20.33 -32.64 -25.88
C ASN A 324 -21.00 -33.87 -25.24
N LEU A 325 -21.04 -33.91 -23.89
CA LEU A 325 -21.73 -35.00 -23.18
C LEU A 325 -23.23 -35.02 -23.42
N VAL A 326 -23.89 -33.85 -23.52
CA VAL A 326 -25.30 -33.73 -23.86
C VAL A 326 -25.54 -34.21 -25.28
N LYS A 327 -24.76 -33.77 -26.28
CA LYS A 327 -24.89 -34.23 -27.69
C LYS A 327 -24.71 -35.75 -27.82
N LYS A 328 -23.80 -36.38 -27.10
CA LYS A 328 -23.65 -37.84 -27.12
C LYS A 328 -24.85 -38.55 -26.55
N ARG A 329 -25.46 -38.05 -25.47
CA ARG A 329 -26.69 -38.64 -24.88
C ARG A 329 -27.93 -38.51 -25.79
N GLU A 330 -28.00 -37.46 -26.62
CA GLU A 330 -29.07 -37.25 -27.58
C GLU A 330 -28.85 -38.07 -28.86
N GLY A 331 -27.59 -38.37 -29.24
CA GLY A 331 -27.26 -39.17 -30.43
C GLY A 331 -27.34 -40.69 -30.20
N ASP A 332 -27.36 -41.15 -28.94
CA ASP A 332 -27.53 -42.56 -28.55
C ASP A 332 -29.01 -42.93 -28.27
N ARG A 333 -29.95 -42.03 -28.55
CA ARG A 333 -31.40 -42.27 -28.56
C ARG A 333 -31.94 -42.29 -29.99
#